data_2c7d88bdf945eeccdcd3f5a851c0f872
#
_entry.id   2c7d88bdf945eeccdcd3f5a851c0f872
#
_cell.length_a   1.000
_cell.length_b   1.000
_cell.length_c   1.000
_cell.angle_alpha   90.00
_cell.angle_beta   90.00
_cell.angle_gamma   90.00
#
_symmetry.space_group_name_H-M   'P 1'
#
loop_
_entity.id
_entity.type
_entity.pdbx_description
1 polymer ?
#
loop_
_entity_poly.entity_id
_entity_poly.type
_entity_poly.pdbx_seq_one_letter_code
_entity_poly.pdbx_strand_id
1 'polypeptide(L)'
;MLDYAYAHGVNYFDTAWMYHGGKSEEMVGKALKRYPRESFFLADKMPPTAKTLEEAKEIFSTQLERCGVEYFDYYLCHSISRQYVFQNLYIDEGVLDYLLELKAEGRIRNLGFSFHGDMALFEWLLSQPVEWDFVQIQMNWLDWRDRKLQAERLYTMLAERKIPVIVMEPIRGGALIDLPASVRSLLASADASLTPAAWALKFCASYPYVLTVLSGMTRMEHVVENCATMTGFEPLSEERLELLLSLIHI
;
A
#
# COMPACT_ATOMS: atom_id res chain seq x y z
N MET A 1 -7.91 11.34 14.90
CA MET A 1 -7.85 10.87 13.51
C MET A 1 -8.04 9.36 13.44
N LEU A 2 -7.15 8.56 14.01
CA LEU A 2 -7.21 7.10 13.93
C LEU A 2 -8.53 6.54 14.52
N ASP A 3 -9.00 7.06 15.65
CA ASP A 3 -10.29 6.65 16.24
C ASP A 3 -11.48 6.94 15.33
N TYR A 4 -11.46 8.07 14.64
CA TYR A 4 -12.50 8.40 13.66
C TYR A 4 -12.46 7.44 12.48
N ALA A 5 -11.28 7.20 11.92
CA ALA A 5 -11.09 6.27 10.81
C ALA A 5 -11.59 4.87 11.16
N TYR A 6 -11.17 4.33 12.31
CA TYR A 6 -11.63 3.03 12.81
C TYR A 6 -13.16 2.98 12.98
N ALA A 7 -13.75 3.99 13.63
CA ALA A 7 -15.20 4.06 13.83
C ALA A 7 -16.01 4.16 12.52
N HIS A 8 -15.37 4.57 11.43
CA HIS A 8 -15.98 4.68 10.10
C HIS A 8 -15.52 3.59 9.13
N GLY A 9 -15.06 2.44 9.66
CA GLY A 9 -14.81 1.23 8.89
C GLY A 9 -13.41 1.07 8.32
N VAL A 10 -12.49 1.98 8.59
CA VAL A 10 -11.07 1.77 8.25
C VAL A 10 -10.51 0.69 9.17
N ASN A 11 -10.14 -0.42 8.60
CA ASN A 11 -9.65 -1.59 9.33
C ASN A 11 -8.24 -2.04 8.91
N TYR A 12 -7.60 -1.39 7.95
CA TYR A 12 -6.22 -1.66 7.54
C TYR A 12 -5.32 -0.48 7.94
N PHE A 13 -4.29 -0.75 8.75
CA PHE A 13 -3.34 0.24 9.25
C PHE A 13 -1.93 -0.15 8.81
N ASP A 14 -1.25 0.81 8.17
CA ASP A 14 0.07 0.61 7.58
C ASP A 14 1.13 1.42 8.36
N THR A 15 2.20 0.75 8.77
CA THR A 15 3.38 1.38 9.39
C THR A 15 4.66 0.83 8.79
N ALA A 16 5.80 1.37 9.20
CA ALA A 16 7.13 0.87 8.87
C ALA A 16 8.17 1.42 9.85
N TRP A 17 9.27 0.68 9.99
CA TRP A 17 10.41 0.97 10.85
C TRP A 17 10.88 2.42 10.84
N MET A 18 11.00 3.03 9.66
CA MET A 18 11.54 4.38 9.50
C MET A 18 10.49 5.50 9.44
N TYR A 19 9.19 5.17 9.46
CA TYR A 19 8.16 6.18 9.34
C TYR A 19 8.14 7.12 10.55
N HIS A 20 7.95 8.41 10.28
CA HIS A 20 7.96 9.47 11.30
C HIS A 20 9.22 9.47 12.18
N GLY A 21 10.40 9.19 11.58
CA GLY A 21 11.66 9.13 12.34
C GLY A 21 11.72 7.97 13.33
N GLY A 22 11.09 6.84 12.99
CA GLY A 22 11.06 5.62 13.81
C GLY A 22 10.00 5.61 14.92
N LYS A 23 9.05 6.55 14.90
CA LYS A 23 8.01 6.66 15.95
C LYS A 23 6.64 6.13 15.53
N SER A 24 6.48 5.74 14.25
CA SER A 24 5.18 5.37 13.71
C SER A 24 4.64 4.09 14.36
N GLU A 25 5.47 3.08 14.54
CA GLU A 25 5.10 1.79 15.14
C GLU A 25 4.54 1.97 16.55
N GLU A 26 5.24 2.71 17.42
CA GLU A 26 4.78 3.00 18.79
C GLU A 26 3.47 3.81 18.80
N MET A 27 3.35 4.79 17.89
CA MET A 27 2.12 5.61 17.79
C MET A 27 0.93 4.79 17.34
N VAL A 28 1.11 3.95 16.33
CA VAL A 28 0.07 3.06 15.80
C VAL A 28 -0.30 2.02 16.87
N GLY A 29 0.67 1.36 17.46
CA GLY A 29 0.47 0.38 18.54
C GLY A 29 -0.30 0.96 19.73
N LYS A 30 0.11 2.13 20.22
CA LYS A 30 -0.58 2.85 21.31
C LYS A 30 -2.04 3.19 20.95
N ALA A 31 -2.28 3.58 19.72
CA ALA A 31 -3.62 3.95 19.27
C ALA A 31 -4.51 2.71 19.10
N LEU A 32 -3.99 1.64 18.48
CA LEU A 32 -4.75 0.41 18.20
C LEU A 32 -4.97 -0.48 19.42
N LYS A 33 -4.14 -0.39 20.45
CA LYS A 33 -4.29 -1.16 21.71
C LYS A 33 -5.67 -1.03 22.37
N ARG A 34 -6.43 0.01 22.01
CA ARG A 34 -7.79 0.26 22.55
C ARG A 34 -8.87 -0.57 21.88
N TYR A 35 -8.54 -1.27 20.80
CA TYR A 35 -9.48 -2.03 19.98
C TYR A 35 -9.15 -3.52 20.03
N PRO A 36 -10.15 -4.40 19.86
CA PRO A 36 -9.88 -5.84 19.74
C PRO A 36 -8.90 -6.13 18.61
N ARG A 37 -7.88 -6.95 18.85
CA ARG A 37 -6.80 -7.23 17.89
C ARG A 37 -7.31 -7.78 16.56
N GLU A 38 -8.34 -8.59 16.62
CA GLU A 38 -8.99 -9.22 15.47
C GLU A 38 -9.90 -8.29 14.66
N SER A 39 -10.13 -7.08 15.14
CA SER A 39 -11.00 -6.09 14.46
C SER A 39 -10.27 -5.23 13.44
N PHE A 40 -8.95 -5.37 13.33
CA PHE A 40 -8.15 -4.62 12.37
C PHE A 40 -7.01 -5.46 11.81
N PHE A 41 -6.55 -5.06 10.64
CA PHE A 41 -5.34 -5.55 10.00
C PHE A 41 -4.19 -4.57 10.22
N LEU A 42 -3.05 -5.08 10.68
CA LEU A 42 -1.84 -4.29 10.87
C LEU A 42 -0.76 -4.77 9.91
N ALA A 43 -0.22 -3.82 9.15
CA ALA A 43 0.90 -4.04 8.24
C ALA A 43 2.17 -3.38 8.75
N ASP A 44 3.28 -4.12 8.70
CA ASP A 44 4.62 -3.59 8.94
C ASP A 44 5.62 -4.14 7.92
N LYS A 45 6.86 -3.65 7.93
CA LYS A 45 7.78 -3.89 6.82
C LYS A 45 9.21 -4.10 7.33
N MET A 46 9.89 -5.11 6.80
CA MET A 46 11.34 -5.30 6.98
C MET A 46 12.10 -4.19 6.25
N PRO A 47 12.81 -3.31 6.96
CA PRO A 47 13.47 -2.18 6.32
C PRO A 47 14.66 -2.65 5.47
N PRO A 48 14.92 -1.98 4.31
CA PRO A 48 16.07 -2.31 3.46
C PRO A 48 17.43 -1.94 4.07
N THR A 49 17.41 -1.36 5.27
CA THR A 49 18.63 -1.00 6.04
C THR A 49 19.15 -2.14 6.90
N ALA A 50 18.38 -3.19 7.13
CA ALA A 50 18.88 -4.43 7.71
C ALA A 50 19.98 -5.01 6.80
N LYS A 51 21.06 -5.53 7.39
CA LYS A 51 22.23 -6.03 6.64
C LYS A 51 22.49 -7.51 6.85
N THR A 52 22.01 -8.05 7.96
CA THR A 52 22.22 -9.45 8.33
C THR A 52 20.92 -10.06 8.82
N LEU A 53 20.88 -11.39 8.82
CA LEU A 53 19.76 -12.13 9.39
C LEU A 53 19.52 -11.79 10.87
N GLU A 54 20.59 -11.60 11.64
CA GLU A 54 20.47 -11.29 13.06
C GLU A 54 19.84 -9.91 13.29
N GLU A 55 20.26 -8.90 12.52
CA GLU A 55 19.60 -7.58 12.55
C GLU A 55 18.13 -7.67 12.16
N ALA A 56 17.77 -8.47 11.15
CA ALA A 56 16.39 -8.67 10.73
C ALA A 56 15.53 -9.30 11.83
N LYS A 57 16.07 -10.27 12.57
CA LYS A 57 15.39 -10.89 13.74
C LYS A 57 15.17 -9.88 14.86
N GLU A 58 16.18 -9.07 15.18
CA GLU A 58 16.07 -8.02 16.19
C GLU A 58 15.03 -6.97 15.80
N ILE A 59 15.05 -6.53 14.53
CA ILE A 59 14.08 -5.57 13.99
C ILE A 59 12.66 -6.13 14.11
N PHE A 60 12.40 -7.34 13.62
CA PHE A 60 11.08 -7.95 13.67
C PHE A 60 10.55 -8.07 15.12
N SER A 61 11.40 -8.52 16.05
CA SER A 61 11.05 -8.59 17.47
C SER A 61 10.71 -7.21 18.05
N THR A 62 11.52 -6.20 17.73
CA THR A 62 11.31 -4.81 18.16
C THR A 62 10.02 -4.21 17.58
N GLN A 63 9.69 -4.54 16.33
CA GLN A 63 8.45 -4.08 15.68
C GLN A 63 7.22 -4.62 16.40
N LEU A 64 7.21 -5.91 16.74
CA LEU A 64 6.13 -6.50 17.53
C LEU A 64 5.96 -5.81 18.89
N GLU A 65 7.08 -5.55 19.58
CA GLU A 65 7.08 -4.85 20.87
C GLU A 65 6.55 -3.42 20.73
N ARG A 66 7.03 -2.63 19.78
CA ARG A 66 6.59 -1.26 19.53
C ARG A 66 5.12 -1.17 19.15
N CYS A 67 4.67 -2.07 18.29
CA CYS A 67 3.25 -2.16 17.92
C CYS A 67 2.38 -2.76 19.02
N GLY A 68 2.96 -3.46 20.01
CA GLY A 68 2.25 -4.11 21.11
C GLY A 68 1.38 -5.27 20.61
N VAL A 69 1.86 -6.06 19.65
CA VAL A 69 1.15 -7.17 19.01
C VAL A 69 2.02 -8.44 18.99
N GLU A 70 1.38 -9.59 18.83
CA GLU A 70 2.07 -10.89 18.74
C GLU A 70 2.30 -11.33 17.28
N TYR A 71 1.57 -10.74 16.33
CA TYR A 71 1.65 -11.03 14.90
C TYR A 71 1.29 -9.82 14.06
N PHE A 72 1.75 -9.81 12.80
CA PHE A 72 1.30 -8.90 11.76
C PHE A 72 0.37 -9.62 10.78
N ASP A 73 -0.71 -8.93 10.38
CA ASP A 73 -1.61 -9.47 9.35
C ASP A 73 -0.99 -9.40 7.96
N TYR A 74 -0.21 -8.34 7.71
CA TYR A 74 0.53 -8.11 6.47
C TYR A 74 1.97 -7.73 6.81
N TYR A 75 2.92 -8.39 6.18
CA TYR A 75 4.32 -8.03 6.36
C TYR A 75 5.02 -7.93 5.01
N LEU A 76 5.86 -6.92 4.83
CA LEU A 76 6.42 -6.61 3.52
C LEU A 76 7.95 -6.61 3.54
N CYS A 77 8.55 -7.16 2.49
CA CYS A 77 9.90 -6.76 2.08
C CYS A 77 9.84 -5.31 1.61
N HIS A 78 10.43 -4.37 2.38
CA HIS A 78 10.18 -2.94 2.21
C HIS A 78 10.98 -2.32 1.08
N SER A 79 10.30 -1.53 0.24
CA SER A 79 10.93 -0.61 -0.74
C SER A 79 11.89 -1.28 -1.72
N ILE A 80 11.46 -2.37 -2.34
CA ILE A 80 12.27 -3.10 -3.30
C ILE A 80 12.40 -2.28 -4.60
N SER A 81 13.59 -1.72 -4.82
CA SER A 81 13.90 -0.85 -5.95
C SER A 81 15.10 -1.32 -6.79
N ARG A 82 15.86 -2.28 -6.30
CA ARG A 82 17.06 -2.82 -6.95
C ARG A 82 17.24 -4.30 -6.64
N GLN A 83 17.58 -5.08 -7.67
CA GLN A 83 17.74 -6.53 -7.54
C GLN A 83 18.80 -6.90 -6.51
N TYR A 84 19.96 -6.24 -6.52
CA TYR A 84 21.03 -6.57 -5.60
C TYR A 84 20.66 -6.37 -4.12
N VAL A 85 19.76 -5.43 -3.80
CA VAL A 85 19.28 -5.22 -2.41
C VAL A 85 18.46 -6.43 -1.96
N PHE A 86 17.55 -6.89 -2.82
CA PHE A 86 16.77 -8.07 -2.54
C PHE A 86 17.66 -9.32 -2.47
N GLN A 87 18.56 -9.49 -3.45
CA GLN A 87 19.47 -10.62 -3.50
C GLN A 87 20.32 -10.72 -2.21
N ASN A 88 21.00 -9.64 -1.84
CA ASN A 88 21.91 -9.66 -0.69
C ASN A 88 21.16 -9.91 0.61
N LEU A 89 20.11 -9.13 0.91
CA LEU A 89 19.42 -9.20 2.20
C LEU A 89 18.49 -10.42 2.29
N TYR A 90 17.63 -10.60 1.29
CA TYR A 90 16.57 -11.59 1.41
C TYR A 90 16.97 -12.98 0.99
N ILE A 91 17.91 -13.11 0.02
CA ILE A 91 18.37 -14.41 -0.46
C ILE A 91 19.69 -14.81 0.24
N ASP A 92 20.77 -14.03 0.09
CA ASP A 92 22.11 -14.44 0.52
C ASP A 92 22.23 -14.46 2.04
N GLU A 93 21.62 -13.50 2.75
CA GLU A 93 21.57 -13.48 4.23
C GLU A 93 20.43 -14.36 4.80
N GLY A 94 19.55 -14.93 3.96
CA GLY A 94 18.50 -15.84 4.39
C GLY A 94 17.31 -15.18 5.08
N VAL A 95 17.14 -13.86 4.96
CA VAL A 95 16.01 -13.15 5.60
C VAL A 95 14.67 -13.58 5.03
N LEU A 96 14.61 -13.94 3.73
CA LEU A 96 13.36 -14.43 3.13
C LEU A 96 12.91 -15.75 3.77
N ASP A 97 13.83 -16.68 3.95
CA ASP A 97 13.51 -17.97 4.59
C ASP A 97 13.02 -17.75 6.03
N TYR A 98 13.66 -16.86 6.77
CA TYR A 98 13.20 -16.46 8.10
C TYR A 98 11.78 -15.87 8.10
N LEU A 99 11.46 -15.00 7.13
CA LEU A 99 10.09 -14.44 7.02
C LEU A 99 9.06 -15.52 6.66
N LEU A 100 9.43 -16.50 5.85
CA LEU A 100 8.60 -17.66 5.53
C LEU A 100 8.40 -18.58 6.75
N GLU A 101 9.42 -18.78 7.58
CA GLU A 101 9.30 -19.46 8.87
C GLU A 101 8.32 -18.75 9.81
N LEU A 102 8.45 -17.41 9.94
CA LEU A 102 7.49 -16.61 10.72
C LEU A 102 6.06 -16.68 10.18
N LYS A 103 5.90 -16.81 8.88
CA LYS A 103 4.60 -17.05 8.26
C LYS A 103 4.05 -18.43 8.62
N ALA A 104 4.87 -19.46 8.57
CA ALA A 104 4.48 -20.82 8.98
C ALA A 104 4.12 -20.91 10.47
N GLU A 105 4.76 -20.11 11.31
CA GLU A 105 4.46 -19.97 12.75
C GLU A 105 3.20 -19.13 13.03
N GLY A 106 2.64 -18.44 12.03
CA GLY A 106 1.49 -17.55 12.18
C GLY A 106 1.82 -16.16 12.76
N ARG A 107 3.10 -15.81 12.89
CA ARG A 107 3.56 -14.48 13.31
C ARG A 107 3.48 -13.45 12.19
N ILE A 108 3.46 -13.90 10.95
CA ILE A 108 3.09 -13.17 9.75
C ILE A 108 1.94 -13.95 9.10
N ARG A 109 0.81 -13.29 8.83
CA ARG A 109 -0.33 -13.94 8.18
C ARG A 109 -0.22 -13.90 6.66
N ASN A 110 0.19 -12.75 6.12
CA ASN A 110 0.37 -12.54 4.69
C ASN A 110 1.74 -11.89 4.45
N LEU A 111 2.56 -12.49 3.59
CA LEU A 111 3.88 -11.99 3.22
C LEU A 111 3.86 -11.42 1.80
N GLY A 112 4.36 -10.20 1.64
CA GLY A 112 4.44 -9.52 0.36
C GLY A 112 5.65 -8.60 0.25
N PHE A 113 5.63 -7.70 -0.71
CA PHE A 113 6.66 -6.67 -0.86
C PHE A 113 6.08 -5.35 -1.36
N SER A 114 6.74 -4.24 -1.05
CA SER A 114 6.46 -2.94 -1.66
C SER A 114 7.46 -2.65 -2.76
N PHE A 115 6.94 -2.31 -3.95
CA PHE A 115 7.72 -2.22 -5.17
C PHE A 115 7.95 -0.78 -5.62
N HIS A 116 9.22 -0.47 -5.95
CA HIS A 116 9.68 0.84 -6.42
C HIS A 116 10.73 0.72 -7.54
N GLY A 117 10.80 -0.41 -8.22
CA GLY A 117 11.77 -0.71 -9.25
C GLY A 117 11.26 -0.58 -10.68
N ASP A 118 11.99 -1.17 -11.61
CA ASP A 118 11.61 -1.29 -13.01
C ASP A 118 10.95 -2.65 -13.33
N MET A 119 10.43 -2.78 -14.55
CA MET A 119 9.73 -3.99 -14.98
C MET A 119 10.61 -5.24 -14.94
N ALA A 120 11.89 -5.14 -15.26
CA ALA A 120 12.79 -6.28 -15.23
C ALA A 120 12.97 -6.83 -13.81
N LEU A 121 13.09 -5.93 -12.84
CA LEU A 121 13.10 -6.30 -11.43
C LEU A 121 11.76 -6.91 -10.98
N PHE A 122 10.64 -6.37 -11.45
CA PHE A 122 9.32 -6.89 -11.09
C PHE A 122 9.09 -8.31 -11.61
N GLU A 123 9.41 -8.55 -12.87
CA GLU A 123 9.34 -9.88 -13.50
C GLU A 123 10.24 -10.87 -12.77
N TRP A 124 11.45 -10.45 -12.40
CA TRP A 124 12.38 -11.26 -11.64
C TRP A 124 11.87 -11.60 -10.24
N LEU A 125 11.28 -10.63 -9.50
CA LEU A 125 10.68 -10.88 -8.17
C LEU A 125 9.52 -11.88 -8.25
N LEU A 126 8.68 -11.78 -9.27
CA LEU A 126 7.57 -12.70 -9.49
C LEU A 126 8.03 -14.09 -9.99
N SER A 127 9.26 -14.24 -10.45
CA SER A 127 9.87 -15.52 -10.83
C SER A 127 10.55 -16.25 -9.68
N GLN A 128 10.71 -15.60 -8.53
CA GLN A 128 11.29 -16.27 -7.35
C GLN A 128 10.35 -17.37 -6.84
N PRO A 129 10.89 -18.45 -6.24
CA PRO A 129 10.10 -19.58 -5.74
C PRO A 129 9.38 -19.23 -4.42
N VAL A 130 8.62 -18.13 -4.44
CA VAL A 130 7.86 -17.62 -3.29
C VAL A 130 6.43 -17.38 -3.73
N GLU A 131 5.49 -17.91 -2.97
CA GLU A 131 4.08 -17.57 -3.12
C GLU A 131 3.80 -16.25 -2.38
N TRP A 132 3.79 -15.16 -3.13
CA TRP A 132 3.45 -13.85 -2.59
C TRP A 132 1.95 -13.76 -2.34
N ASP A 133 1.55 -13.44 -1.10
CA ASP A 133 0.13 -13.30 -0.75
C ASP A 133 -0.45 -11.98 -1.25
N PHE A 134 0.39 -10.97 -1.48
CA PHE A 134 0.02 -9.65 -2.01
C PHE A 134 1.25 -8.87 -2.45
N VAL A 135 1.02 -7.81 -3.23
CA VAL A 135 2.08 -6.86 -3.59
C VAL A 135 1.56 -5.43 -3.44
N GLN A 136 2.39 -4.56 -2.86
CA GLN A 136 2.10 -3.14 -2.74
C GLN A 136 2.79 -2.37 -3.87
N ILE A 137 1.99 -1.68 -4.70
CA ILE A 137 2.48 -0.91 -5.84
C ILE A 137 1.97 0.53 -5.80
N GLN A 138 2.74 1.45 -6.39
CA GLN A 138 2.28 2.80 -6.70
C GLN A 138 1.27 2.74 -7.85
N MET A 139 0.07 3.26 -7.60
CA MET A 139 -1.00 3.22 -8.58
C MET A 139 -1.89 4.45 -8.44
N ASN A 140 -2.08 5.18 -9.52
CA ASN A 140 -3.05 6.25 -9.67
C ASN A 140 -3.29 6.47 -11.17
N TRP A 141 -4.31 7.26 -11.53
CA TRP A 141 -4.68 7.45 -12.92
C TRP A 141 -3.61 8.18 -13.76
N LEU A 142 -2.75 9.01 -13.15
CA LEU A 142 -1.66 9.68 -13.84
C LEU A 142 -0.48 8.73 -14.13
N ASP A 143 -0.16 7.84 -13.18
CA ASP A 143 0.94 6.89 -13.28
C ASP A 143 0.55 5.60 -14.03
N TRP A 144 -0.74 5.42 -14.34
CA TRP A 144 -1.27 4.21 -14.96
C TRP A 144 -0.53 3.84 -16.24
N ARG A 145 -0.38 4.82 -17.15
CA ARG A 145 0.34 4.65 -18.43
C ARG A 145 1.68 5.36 -18.46
N ASP A 146 2.22 5.77 -17.31
CA ASP A 146 3.55 6.37 -17.23
C ASP A 146 4.62 5.38 -17.70
N ARG A 147 5.59 5.85 -18.49
CA ARG A 147 6.60 4.98 -19.11
C ARG A 147 7.59 4.36 -18.10
N LYS A 148 7.78 4.99 -16.94
CA LYS A 148 8.70 4.50 -15.90
C LYS A 148 7.97 3.63 -14.88
N LEU A 149 6.82 4.11 -14.40
CA LEU A 149 6.06 3.45 -13.34
C LEU A 149 5.24 2.28 -13.87
N GLN A 150 4.66 2.42 -15.09
CA GLN A 150 3.91 1.36 -15.78
C GLN A 150 2.88 0.65 -14.88
N ALA A 151 2.13 1.43 -14.07
CA ALA A 151 1.22 0.88 -13.07
C ALA A 151 0.18 -0.10 -13.66
N GLU A 152 -0.33 0.18 -14.86
CA GLU A 152 -1.22 -0.72 -15.62
C GLU A 152 -0.59 -2.10 -15.82
N ARG A 153 0.68 -2.14 -16.24
CA ARG A 153 1.38 -3.39 -16.51
C ARG A 153 1.68 -4.15 -15.23
N LEU A 154 2.12 -3.46 -14.16
CA LEU A 154 2.33 -4.06 -12.84
C LEU A 154 1.04 -4.69 -12.33
N TYR A 155 -0.06 -3.93 -12.36
CA TYR A 155 -1.38 -4.41 -11.95
C TYR A 155 -1.83 -5.63 -12.77
N THR A 156 -1.72 -5.57 -14.10
CA THR A 156 -2.15 -6.66 -15.00
C THR A 156 -1.39 -7.95 -14.70
N MET A 157 -0.07 -7.88 -14.50
CA MET A 157 0.75 -9.04 -14.16
C MET A 157 0.37 -9.68 -12.83
N LEU A 158 -0.04 -8.86 -11.85
CA LEU A 158 -0.52 -9.36 -10.55
C LEU A 158 -1.93 -9.97 -10.68
N ALA A 159 -2.83 -9.31 -11.41
CA ALA A 159 -4.19 -9.77 -11.64
C ALA A 159 -4.23 -11.12 -12.37
N GLU A 160 -3.39 -11.30 -13.41
CA GLU A 160 -3.23 -12.57 -14.12
C GLU A 160 -2.78 -13.73 -13.21
N ARG A 161 -1.98 -13.42 -12.20
CA ARG A 161 -1.51 -14.35 -11.17
C ARG A 161 -2.46 -14.47 -9.98
N LYS A 162 -3.53 -13.70 -9.96
CA LYS A 162 -4.48 -13.59 -8.83
C LYS A 162 -3.82 -13.15 -7.53
N ILE A 163 -2.77 -12.34 -7.63
CA ILE A 163 -2.09 -11.76 -6.48
C ILE A 163 -2.79 -10.45 -6.11
N PRO A 164 -3.31 -10.31 -4.89
CA PRO A 164 -3.95 -9.08 -4.41
C PRO A 164 -2.99 -7.89 -4.42
N VAL A 165 -3.52 -6.71 -4.70
CA VAL A 165 -2.78 -5.46 -4.78
C VAL A 165 -3.14 -4.54 -3.62
N ILE A 166 -2.14 -4.02 -2.93
CA ILE A 166 -2.27 -2.89 -2.03
C ILE A 166 -1.75 -1.65 -2.76
N VAL A 167 -2.58 -0.62 -2.83
CA VAL A 167 -2.21 0.61 -3.55
C VAL A 167 -1.56 1.61 -2.62
N MET A 168 -0.37 2.08 -2.98
CA MET A 168 0.27 3.27 -2.40
C MET A 168 0.27 4.42 -3.40
N GLU A 169 0.42 5.65 -2.91
CA GLU A 169 0.43 6.88 -3.72
C GLU A 169 -0.83 7.10 -4.59
N PRO A 170 -2.05 6.82 -4.09
CA PRO A 170 -3.27 7.00 -4.89
C PRO A 170 -3.48 8.45 -5.33
N ILE A 171 -2.98 9.42 -4.56
CA ILE A 171 -3.04 10.86 -4.85
C ILE A 171 -1.68 11.46 -5.20
N ARG A 172 -0.67 10.62 -5.43
CA ARG A 172 0.69 11.01 -5.87
C ARG A 172 1.29 12.13 -5.03
N GLY A 173 1.40 11.90 -3.71
CA GLY A 173 1.94 12.90 -2.77
C GLY A 173 1.14 14.20 -2.70
N GLY A 174 -0.12 14.21 -3.15
CA GLY A 174 -0.98 15.40 -3.22
C GLY A 174 -1.06 16.04 -4.61
N ALA A 175 -0.25 15.63 -5.59
CA ALA A 175 -0.27 16.22 -6.93
C ALA A 175 -1.64 16.10 -7.63
N LEU A 176 -2.42 15.07 -7.30
CA LEU A 176 -3.77 14.87 -7.85
C LEU A 176 -4.87 15.66 -7.12
N ILE A 177 -4.51 16.49 -6.15
CA ILE A 177 -5.45 17.41 -5.48
C ILE A 177 -5.41 18.78 -6.14
N ASP A 178 -4.22 19.28 -6.46
CA ASP A 178 -4.03 20.60 -7.08
C ASP A 178 -3.97 20.48 -8.61
N LEU A 179 -5.10 20.13 -9.17
CA LEU A 179 -5.26 19.93 -10.63
C LEU A 179 -5.47 21.26 -11.36
N PRO A 180 -5.07 21.37 -12.65
CA PRO A 180 -5.42 22.50 -13.50
C PRO A 180 -6.91 22.79 -13.55
N ALA A 181 -7.29 24.05 -13.73
CA ALA A 181 -8.70 24.46 -13.74
C ALA A 181 -9.53 23.72 -14.81
N SER A 182 -8.93 23.48 -15.99
CA SER A 182 -9.56 22.71 -17.07
C SER A 182 -9.90 21.27 -16.63
N VAL A 183 -8.97 20.60 -15.96
CA VAL A 183 -9.18 19.24 -15.45
C VAL A 183 -10.24 19.22 -14.37
N ARG A 184 -10.18 20.17 -13.39
CA ARG A 184 -11.21 20.28 -12.34
C ARG A 184 -12.60 20.48 -12.92
N SER A 185 -12.72 21.33 -13.95
CA SER A 185 -14.01 21.58 -14.61
C SER A 185 -14.56 20.34 -15.31
N LEU A 186 -13.70 19.54 -15.95
CA LEU A 186 -14.09 18.28 -16.58
C LEU A 186 -14.56 17.25 -15.54
N LEU A 187 -13.84 17.08 -14.45
CA LEU A 187 -14.23 16.19 -13.37
C LEU A 187 -15.54 16.61 -12.71
N ALA A 188 -15.71 17.92 -12.45
CA ALA A 188 -16.95 18.45 -11.89
C ALA A 188 -18.15 18.31 -12.85
N SER A 189 -17.92 18.37 -14.17
CA SER A 189 -18.97 18.12 -15.18
C SER A 189 -19.38 16.65 -15.21
N ALA A 190 -18.47 15.73 -14.95
CA ALA A 190 -18.75 14.30 -14.89
C ALA A 190 -19.45 13.90 -13.58
N ASP A 191 -19.01 14.48 -12.46
CA ASP A 191 -19.66 14.31 -11.16
C ASP A 191 -19.22 15.41 -10.17
N ALA A 192 -20.07 16.40 -9.96
CA ALA A 192 -19.79 17.51 -9.06
C ALA A 192 -19.75 17.13 -7.56
N SER A 193 -20.21 15.94 -7.21
CA SER A 193 -20.18 15.45 -5.83
C SER A 193 -18.82 14.88 -5.40
N LEU A 194 -17.96 14.54 -6.36
CA LEU A 194 -16.65 13.94 -6.11
C LEU A 194 -15.54 15.01 -6.13
N THR A 195 -14.77 15.05 -5.05
CA THR A 195 -13.53 15.84 -5.02
C THR A 195 -12.43 15.19 -5.85
N PRO A 196 -11.34 15.90 -6.18
CA PRO A 196 -10.17 15.29 -6.82
C PRO A 196 -9.60 14.09 -6.04
N ALA A 197 -9.57 14.16 -4.70
CA ALA A 197 -9.15 13.05 -3.85
C ALA A 197 -10.08 11.84 -3.99
N ALA A 198 -11.41 12.09 -3.98
CA ALA A 198 -12.40 11.03 -4.16
C ALA A 198 -12.27 10.34 -5.52
N TRP A 199 -12.08 11.10 -6.59
CA TRP A 199 -11.81 10.57 -7.93
C TRP A 199 -10.58 9.64 -7.94
N ALA A 200 -9.47 10.08 -7.32
CA ALA A 200 -8.23 9.33 -7.29
C ALA A 200 -8.35 8.02 -6.45
N LEU A 201 -8.99 8.09 -5.29
CA LEU A 201 -9.23 6.90 -4.45
C LEU A 201 -10.14 5.91 -5.14
N LYS A 202 -11.26 6.40 -5.71
CA LYS A 202 -12.20 5.56 -6.44
C LYS A 202 -11.58 4.94 -7.69
N PHE A 203 -10.72 5.66 -8.41
CA PHE A 203 -9.96 5.09 -9.53
C PHE A 203 -9.21 3.83 -9.09
N CYS A 204 -8.39 3.94 -8.05
CA CYS A 204 -7.60 2.82 -7.56
C CYS A 204 -8.49 1.66 -7.07
N ALA A 205 -9.51 1.97 -6.28
CA ALA A 205 -10.39 0.96 -5.69
C ALA A 205 -11.31 0.26 -6.71
N SER A 206 -11.46 0.81 -7.91
CA SER A 206 -12.33 0.23 -8.96
C SER A 206 -11.76 -1.03 -9.63
N TYR A 207 -10.51 -1.36 -9.38
CA TYR A 207 -9.87 -2.53 -9.99
C TYR A 207 -10.05 -3.79 -9.12
N PRO A 208 -10.54 -4.92 -9.69
CA PRO A 208 -11.02 -6.08 -8.90
C PRO A 208 -10.00 -6.72 -7.96
N TYR A 209 -8.69 -6.67 -8.29
CA TYR A 209 -7.64 -7.26 -7.46
C TYR A 209 -7.04 -6.28 -6.46
N VAL A 210 -7.56 -5.06 -6.38
CA VAL A 210 -7.15 -4.10 -5.33
C VAL A 210 -7.81 -4.49 -4.02
N LEU A 211 -6.99 -4.88 -3.06
CA LEU A 211 -7.42 -5.26 -1.71
C LEU A 211 -7.73 -4.04 -0.85
N THR A 212 -6.84 -3.04 -0.90
CA THR A 212 -7.01 -1.78 -0.17
C THR A 212 -6.19 -0.66 -0.81
N VAL A 213 -6.60 0.58 -0.52
CA VAL A 213 -5.94 1.80 -1.00
C VAL A 213 -5.43 2.57 0.21
N LEU A 214 -4.11 2.74 0.30
CA LEU A 214 -3.48 3.46 1.40
C LEU A 214 -3.60 4.98 1.19
N SER A 215 -3.81 5.71 2.27
CA SER A 215 -3.81 7.18 2.24
C SER A 215 -3.08 7.75 3.44
N GLY A 216 -2.10 8.62 3.18
CA GLY A 216 -1.34 9.36 4.18
C GLY A 216 -2.07 10.62 4.63
N MET A 217 -3.10 10.48 5.45
CA MET A 217 -3.94 11.57 5.93
C MET A 217 -3.25 12.36 7.05
N THR A 218 -3.02 13.65 6.84
CA THR A 218 -2.31 14.52 7.79
C THR A 218 -3.24 15.49 8.54
N ARG A 219 -4.51 15.59 8.13
CA ARG A 219 -5.53 16.46 8.72
C ARG A 219 -6.81 15.67 8.96
N MET A 220 -7.64 16.16 9.90
CA MET A 220 -8.91 15.51 10.21
C MET A 220 -9.87 15.52 9.02
N GLU A 221 -9.86 16.61 8.25
CA GLU A 221 -10.69 16.77 7.05
C GLU A 221 -10.40 15.67 6.01
N HIS A 222 -9.12 15.29 5.84
CA HIS A 222 -8.74 14.19 4.94
C HIS A 222 -9.33 12.85 5.40
N VAL A 223 -9.34 12.60 6.71
CA VAL A 223 -9.91 11.35 7.25
C VAL A 223 -11.41 11.32 7.03
N VAL A 224 -12.10 12.43 7.33
CA VAL A 224 -13.55 12.55 7.15
C VAL A 224 -13.94 12.34 5.70
N GLU A 225 -13.27 13.03 4.78
CA GLU A 225 -13.53 12.95 3.34
C GLU A 225 -13.26 11.54 2.78
N ASN A 226 -12.11 10.95 3.11
CA ASN A 226 -11.75 9.63 2.61
C ASN A 226 -12.68 8.53 3.15
N CYS A 227 -13.05 8.60 4.42
CA CYS A 227 -14.05 7.70 4.99
C CYS A 227 -15.40 7.84 4.27
N ALA A 228 -15.87 9.07 4.06
CA ALA A 228 -17.13 9.33 3.33
C ALA A 228 -17.06 8.80 1.87
N THR A 229 -15.91 8.99 1.20
CA THR A 229 -15.69 8.51 -0.17
C THR A 229 -15.79 7.00 -0.29
N MET A 230 -15.29 6.27 0.72
CA MET A 230 -15.21 4.81 0.69
C MET A 230 -16.42 4.13 1.36
N THR A 231 -17.22 4.86 2.14
CA THR A 231 -18.45 4.32 2.72
C THR A 231 -19.48 4.07 1.60
N GLY A 232 -19.95 2.82 1.49
CA GLY A 232 -20.88 2.44 0.40
C GLY A 232 -20.21 2.56 -0.98
N PHE A 233 -18.91 2.25 -1.05
CA PHE A 233 -18.14 2.33 -2.28
C PHE A 233 -18.76 1.52 -3.41
N GLU A 234 -18.91 2.19 -4.56
CA GLU A 234 -19.21 1.57 -5.85
C GLU A 234 -18.08 1.89 -6.83
N PRO A 235 -17.62 0.89 -7.61
CA PRO A 235 -16.60 1.10 -8.63
C PRO A 235 -17.00 2.17 -9.64
N LEU A 236 -16.04 2.91 -10.16
CA LEU A 236 -16.27 3.83 -11.29
C LEU A 236 -16.66 3.01 -12.53
N SER A 237 -17.59 3.55 -13.34
CA SER A 237 -17.91 2.97 -14.64
C SER A 237 -16.70 3.04 -15.58
N GLU A 238 -16.69 2.18 -16.62
CA GLU A 238 -15.65 2.20 -17.66
C GLU A 238 -15.49 3.59 -18.28
N GLU A 239 -16.61 4.28 -18.56
CA GLU A 239 -16.60 5.65 -19.10
C GLU A 239 -15.87 6.64 -18.18
N ARG A 240 -16.09 6.53 -16.86
CA ARG A 240 -15.41 7.37 -15.86
C ARG A 240 -13.93 7.03 -15.71
N LEU A 241 -13.58 5.75 -15.80
CA LEU A 241 -12.17 5.32 -15.81
C LEU A 241 -11.46 5.84 -17.06
N GLU A 242 -12.06 5.72 -18.23
CA GLU A 242 -11.52 6.24 -19.48
C GLU A 242 -11.40 7.78 -19.47
N LEU A 243 -12.37 8.48 -18.88
CA LEU A 243 -12.26 9.94 -18.67
C LEU A 243 -10.97 10.26 -17.90
N LEU A 244 -10.73 9.64 -16.74
CA LEU A 244 -9.51 9.88 -15.95
C LEU A 244 -8.24 9.59 -16.75
N LEU A 245 -8.20 8.49 -17.48
CA LEU A 245 -7.05 8.12 -18.31
C LEU A 245 -6.84 9.07 -19.50
N SER A 246 -7.88 9.75 -19.99
CA SER A 246 -7.76 10.77 -21.04
C SER A 246 -7.10 12.05 -20.56
N LEU A 247 -7.17 12.34 -19.24
CA LEU A 247 -6.60 13.56 -18.63
C LEU A 247 -5.08 13.56 -18.55
N ILE A 248 -4.42 12.42 -18.81
CA ILE A 248 -2.95 12.29 -18.77
C ILE A 248 -2.26 13.21 -19.79
N HIS A 249 -2.97 13.67 -20.80
CA HIS A 249 -2.45 14.48 -21.91
C HIS A 249 -2.78 15.98 -21.79
N ILE A 250 -3.42 16.41 -20.72
CA ILE A 250 -3.80 17.79 -20.44
C ILE A 250 -2.87 18.41 -19.39
#